data_9262e0e235a82f1bb21de293552d3f55
#
_entry.id   9262e0e235a82f1bb21de293552d3f55
#
_cell.length_a   1.000
_cell.length_b   1.000
_cell.length_c   1.000
_cell.angle_alpha   90.00
_cell.angle_beta   90.00
_cell.angle_gamma   90.00
#
_symmetry.space_group_name_H-M   'P 1'
#
loop_
_entity.id
_entity.type
_entity.pdbx_description
1 polymer ?
#
loop_
_entity_poly.entity_id
_entity_poly.type
_entity_poly.pdbx_seq_one_letter_code
_entity_poly.pdbx_strand_id
1 'polypeptide(L)'
;MKRSAHIAGYLFLFAFVAFSQSSDTALRMVTQKDRTSRTGDGKLSPLSAAEHLYRGKTYFDNRQFPESREHFYRILELYPSDESAAGALFMTGRSYYWERDYARAITYLDRVAREFPDTLYGREGLSFNGACHVRLGKNAEAAKIYEKYTVMYPDGERIDSAHLNIIDALREAGNYNDAKAWVEKTRQKFAGTGTETNALQALVRMNIHRGKWGEAEAAADTILQGATFAGSTTSIDEIKYLKGFALEKAGNKQRAMDTYASIGNNFSSYFSGLASDRLAKSGAKMHIPRPLTAKQRSDNPVMYRDEILQYTKKHKIDPRFILAIMKQESSFKANAKSPAAARGLLQLVLDTAVKYKDKAGFPNLQPDDLYDPRTNIAIASEYIAELKDEFGGLYEAIAASYNGGEDNSARWLNRSKPKEAGIFAAEVGFAETKNYVFKVMNNYRIYRELYNESLDRR
;
A
#
# COMPACT_ATOMS: atom_id res chain seq x y z
N MET A 1 -15.33 -16.60 -32.06
CA MET A 1 -15.20 -15.15 -31.94
C MET A 1 -14.44 -14.87 -30.63
N LYS A 2 -13.17 -14.45 -30.74
CA LYS A 2 -12.28 -14.18 -29.61
C LYS A 2 -12.68 -12.84 -28.99
N ARG A 3 -13.17 -12.81 -27.75
CA ARG A 3 -13.28 -11.59 -26.95
C ARG A 3 -12.00 -11.44 -26.13
N SER A 4 -11.18 -10.47 -26.50
CA SER A 4 -10.01 -10.04 -25.77
C SER A 4 -10.47 -9.41 -24.46
N ALA A 5 -10.15 -10.04 -23.34
CA ALA A 5 -10.31 -9.45 -22.01
C ALA A 5 -9.26 -8.35 -21.85
N HIS A 6 -9.69 -7.09 -21.89
CA HIS A 6 -8.85 -5.97 -21.49
C HIS A 6 -8.83 -5.94 -19.96
N ILE A 7 -7.74 -6.44 -19.40
CA ILE A 7 -7.37 -6.24 -17.99
C ILE A 7 -6.93 -4.79 -17.85
N ALA A 8 -7.84 -3.92 -17.43
CA ALA A 8 -7.49 -2.59 -16.96
C ALA A 8 -6.96 -2.70 -15.53
N GLY A 9 -5.77 -3.30 -15.38
CA GLY A 9 -4.92 -3.04 -14.24
C GLY A 9 -4.49 -1.58 -14.33
N TYR A 10 -4.79 -0.76 -13.32
CA TYR A 10 -4.15 0.52 -13.15
C TYR A 10 -2.66 0.28 -12.89
N LEU A 11 -1.93 0.08 -13.98
CA LEU A 11 -0.49 0.30 -14.06
C LEU A 11 -0.27 1.80 -13.84
N PHE A 12 0.05 2.19 -12.59
CA PHE A 12 0.87 3.37 -12.40
C PHE A 12 2.28 3.02 -12.89
N LEU A 13 2.40 2.87 -14.20
CA LEU A 13 3.68 2.80 -14.87
C LEU A 13 4.31 4.19 -14.79
N PHE A 14 5.49 4.20 -14.25
CA PHE A 14 6.48 5.25 -14.27
C PHE A 14 6.57 5.96 -15.62
N ALA A 15 5.68 6.93 -15.89
CA ALA A 15 5.91 7.99 -16.84
C ALA A 15 6.58 9.14 -16.05
N PHE A 16 7.82 8.87 -15.62
CA PHE A 16 8.64 9.87 -14.94
C PHE A 16 9.02 10.98 -15.93
N VAL A 17 8.84 12.22 -15.49
CA VAL A 17 9.50 13.47 -15.88
C VAL A 17 8.65 14.53 -16.61
N ALA A 18 7.66 14.21 -17.42
CA ALA A 18 6.94 15.28 -18.13
C ALA A 18 5.70 15.83 -17.38
N PHE A 19 5.12 15.10 -16.41
CA PHE A 19 3.90 15.50 -15.69
C PHE A 19 4.14 16.34 -14.44
N SER A 20 5.35 16.37 -13.86
CA SER A 20 5.60 16.98 -12.56
C SER A 20 5.53 18.52 -12.57
N GLN A 21 6.07 19.17 -13.60
CA GLN A 21 6.03 20.63 -13.72
C GLN A 21 4.64 21.15 -14.08
N SER A 22 3.81 20.37 -14.79
CA SER A 22 2.48 20.79 -15.21
C SER A 22 1.47 20.86 -14.04
N SER A 23 1.56 19.93 -13.07
CA SER A 23 0.62 19.91 -11.92
C SER A 23 0.87 21.04 -10.94
N ASP A 24 2.12 21.43 -10.67
CA ASP A 24 2.45 22.56 -9.80
C ASP A 24 2.06 23.90 -10.46
N THR A 25 2.20 24.00 -11.78
CA THR A 25 1.75 25.17 -12.53
C THR A 25 0.23 25.26 -12.51
N ALA A 26 -0.51 24.18 -12.74
CA ALA A 26 -1.96 24.18 -12.68
C ALA A 26 -2.47 24.57 -11.27
N LEU A 27 -1.86 24.02 -10.22
CA LEU A 27 -2.20 24.39 -8.84
C LEU A 27 -1.97 25.88 -8.58
N ARG A 28 -0.81 26.42 -8.96
CA ARG A 28 -0.52 27.87 -8.79
C ARG A 28 -1.54 28.74 -9.51
N MET A 29 -1.88 28.39 -10.75
CA MET A 29 -2.87 29.13 -11.55
C MET A 29 -4.27 29.08 -10.91
N VAL A 30 -4.71 27.91 -10.47
CA VAL A 30 -6.01 27.74 -9.81
C VAL A 30 -6.04 28.53 -8.50
N THR A 31 -5.02 28.39 -7.66
CA THR A 31 -4.92 29.11 -6.38
C THR A 31 -4.95 30.63 -6.59
N GLN A 32 -4.24 31.15 -7.59
CA GLN A 32 -4.25 32.58 -7.90
C GLN A 32 -5.64 33.05 -8.34
N LYS A 33 -6.30 32.30 -9.26
CA LYS A 33 -7.66 32.64 -9.71
C LYS A 33 -8.65 32.67 -8.55
N ASP A 34 -8.60 31.68 -7.64
CA ASP A 34 -9.53 31.60 -6.51
C ASP A 34 -9.31 32.70 -5.49
N ARG A 35 -8.06 33.16 -5.29
CA ARG A 35 -7.76 34.31 -4.43
C ARG A 35 -8.36 35.62 -4.96
N THR A 36 -8.40 35.81 -6.29
CA THR A 36 -8.83 37.01 -6.95
C THR A 36 -10.34 37.05 -7.29
N SER A 37 -11.02 35.91 -7.24
CA SER A 37 -12.42 35.74 -7.67
C SER A 37 -13.36 35.30 -6.55
N ARG A 38 -13.09 35.69 -5.31
CA ARG A 38 -14.03 35.45 -4.19
C ARG A 38 -15.12 36.50 -4.15
N THR A 39 -16.32 36.09 -3.74
CA THR A 39 -17.44 36.98 -3.47
C THR A 39 -17.19 37.80 -2.20
N GLY A 40 -17.96 38.88 -1.98
CA GLY A 40 -17.78 39.74 -0.82
C GLY A 40 -17.94 39.05 0.54
N ASP A 41 -18.63 37.91 0.61
CA ASP A 41 -18.73 37.03 1.79
C ASP A 41 -17.62 35.97 1.88
N GLY A 42 -16.59 36.10 1.02
CA GLY A 42 -15.42 35.21 1.03
C GLY A 42 -15.61 33.86 0.37
N LYS A 43 -16.80 33.56 -0.18
CA LYS A 43 -17.05 32.29 -0.90
C LYS A 43 -16.45 32.31 -2.30
N LEU A 44 -16.27 31.12 -2.88
CA LEU A 44 -15.92 31.00 -4.29
C LEU A 44 -17.02 31.58 -5.17
N SER A 45 -16.64 32.38 -6.17
CA SER A 45 -17.58 32.90 -7.18
C SER A 45 -18.33 31.75 -7.88
N PRO A 46 -19.58 31.96 -8.32
CA PRO A 46 -20.27 31.00 -9.15
C PRO A 46 -19.50 30.77 -10.45
N LEU A 47 -19.03 29.55 -10.65
CA LEU A 47 -18.38 29.07 -11.85
C LEU A 47 -19.25 27.96 -12.44
N SER A 48 -19.03 27.54 -13.69
CA SER A 48 -19.69 26.34 -14.21
C SER A 48 -19.35 25.09 -13.39
N ALA A 49 -20.23 24.07 -13.41
CA ALA A 49 -19.98 22.80 -12.76
C ALA A 49 -18.65 22.19 -13.21
N ALA A 50 -18.35 22.25 -14.51
CA ALA A 50 -17.09 21.75 -15.08
C ALA A 50 -15.87 22.48 -14.55
N GLU A 51 -15.92 23.82 -14.39
CA GLU A 51 -14.78 24.59 -13.85
C GLU A 51 -14.59 24.32 -12.35
N HIS A 52 -15.69 24.22 -11.57
CA HIS A 52 -15.60 23.80 -10.18
C HIS A 52 -15.01 22.37 -10.06
N LEU A 53 -15.42 21.45 -10.92
CA LEU A 53 -14.90 20.08 -10.93
C LEU A 53 -13.39 20.06 -11.26
N TYR A 54 -12.98 20.82 -12.27
CA TYR A 54 -11.56 20.93 -12.65
C TYR A 54 -10.70 21.48 -11.51
N ARG A 55 -11.10 22.59 -10.89
CA ARG A 55 -10.35 23.21 -9.80
C ARG A 55 -10.36 22.32 -8.56
N GLY A 56 -11.51 21.76 -8.20
CA GLY A 56 -11.63 20.82 -7.10
C GLY A 56 -10.72 19.60 -7.26
N LYS A 57 -10.66 19.03 -8.46
CA LYS A 57 -9.72 17.94 -8.78
C LYS A 57 -8.26 18.38 -8.72
N THR A 58 -7.94 19.58 -9.23
CA THR A 58 -6.56 20.11 -9.15
C THR A 58 -6.09 20.22 -7.70
N TYR A 59 -6.91 20.74 -6.80
CA TYR A 59 -6.60 20.78 -5.37
C TYR A 59 -6.50 19.38 -4.78
N PHE A 60 -7.45 18.49 -5.09
CA PHE A 60 -7.47 17.12 -4.59
C PHE A 60 -6.20 16.35 -4.96
N ASP A 61 -5.78 16.42 -6.23
CA ASP A 61 -4.59 15.73 -6.74
C ASP A 61 -3.30 16.27 -6.10
N ASN A 62 -3.34 17.51 -5.58
CA ASN A 62 -2.25 18.13 -4.81
C ASN A 62 -2.47 18.05 -3.29
N ARG A 63 -3.43 17.24 -2.81
CA ARG A 63 -3.74 16.98 -1.40
C ARG A 63 -4.20 18.22 -0.60
N GLN A 64 -4.65 19.26 -1.29
CA GLN A 64 -5.30 20.42 -0.67
C GLN A 64 -6.80 20.12 -0.54
N PHE A 65 -7.13 19.25 0.41
CA PHE A 65 -8.47 18.69 0.55
C PHE A 65 -9.53 19.71 1.00
N PRO A 66 -9.25 20.66 1.91
CA PRO A 66 -10.22 21.71 2.24
C PRO A 66 -10.63 22.53 1.03
N GLU A 67 -9.66 23.02 0.26
CA GLU A 67 -9.88 23.83 -0.95
C GLU A 67 -10.61 23.02 -2.04
N SER A 68 -10.26 21.76 -2.17
CA SER A 68 -10.94 20.82 -3.07
C SER A 68 -12.42 20.71 -2.73
N ARG A 69 -12.76 20.57 -1.43
CA ARG A 69 -14.15 20.45 -0.95
C ARG A 69 -14.94 21.74 -1.16
N GLU A 70 -14.34 22.91 -1.04
CA GLU A 70 -15.04 24.18 -1.36
C GLU A 70 -15.66 24.12 -2.76
N HIS A 71 -14.90 23.63 -3.75
CA HIS A 71 -15.39 23.50 -5.13
C HIS A 71 -16.46 22.43 -5.26
N PHE A 72 -16.27 21.26 -4.66
CA PHE A 72 -17.25 20.18 -4.74
C PHE A 72 -18.56 20.56 -4.05
N TYR A 73 -18.52 21.29 -2.94
CA TYR A 73 -19.74 21.83 -2.29
C TYR A 73 -20.47 22.82 -3.19
N ARG A 74 -19.77 23.64 -3.95
CA ARG A 74 -20.41 24.55 -4.92
C ARG A 74 -21.12 23.77 -6.03
N ILE A 75 -20.57 22.65 -6.49
CA ILE A 75 -21.28 21.77 -7.43
C ILE A 75 -22.56 21.24 -6.80
N LEU A 76 -22.48 20.71 -5.59
CA LEU A 76 -23.63 20.10 -4.91
C LEU A 76 -24.71 21.12 -4.54
N GLU A 77 -24.32 22.39 -4.31
CA GLU A 77 -25.23 23.50 -3.99
C GLU A 77 -25.91 24.05 -5.24
N LEU A 78 -25.15 24.34 -6.30
CA LEU A 78 -25.64 25.07 -7.47
C LEU A 78 -26.07 24.14 -8.62
N TYR A 79 -25.53 22.93 -8.69
CA TYR A 79 -25.71 22.02 -9.81
C TYR A 79 -26.02 20.57 -9.35
N PRO A 80 -27.02 20.37 -8.44
CA PRO A 80 -27.27 19.06 -7.82
C PRO A 80 -27.69 17.98 -8.81
N SER A 81 -28.23 18.38 -9.97
CA SER A 81 -28.67 17.46 -11.04
C SER A 81 -27.65 17.36 -12.19
N ASP A 82 -26.51 17.99 -12.09
CA ASP A 82 -25.45 17.91 -13.10
C ASP A 82 -24.73 16.56 -13.02
N GLU A 83 -24.21 16.07 -14.14
CA GLU A 83 -23.45 14.83 -14.22
C GLU A 83 -22.21 14.81 -13.31
N SER A 84 -21.66 15.98 -12.97
CA SER A 84 -20.54 16.13 -12.05
C SER A 84 -20.90 15.92 -10.57
N ALA A 85 -22.23 15.93 -10.21
CA ALA A 85 -22.65 15.81 -8.81
C ALA A 85 -22.23 14.47 -8.18
N ALA A 86 -22.33 13.35 -8.89
CA ALA A 86 -21.86 12.06 -8.44
C ALA A 86 -20.32 12.07 -8.14
N GLY A 87 -19.55 12.67 -9.05
CA GLY A 87 -18.12 12.86 -8.89
C GLY A 87 -17.77 13.75 -7.70
N ALA A 88 -18.49 14.84 -7.52
CA ALA A 88 -18.30 15.78 -6.41
C ALA A 88 -18.56 15.12 -5.05
N LEU A 89 -19.65 14.34 -4.91
CA LEU A 89 -19.93 13.56 -3.71
C LEU A 89 -18.83 12.55 -3.40
N PHE A 90 -18.44 11.78 -4.39
CA PHE A 90 -17.41 10.76 -4.25
C PHE A 90 -16.05 11.35 -3.85
N MET A 91 -15.62 12.41 -4.55
CA MET A 91 -14.35 13.08 -4.25
C MET A 91 -14.36 13.78 -2.88
N THR A 92 -15.51 14.32 -2.47
CA THR A 92 -15.68 14.84 -1.09
C THR A 92 -15.51 13.71 -0.07
N GLY A 93 -16.16 12.57 -0.24
CA GLY A 93 -15.99 11.41 0.63
C GLY A 93 -14.55 10.92 0.68
N ARG A 94 -13.89 10.84 -0.49
CA ARG A 94 -12.47 10.46 -0.56
C ARG A 94 -11.54 11.48 0.10
N SER A 95 -11.83 12.77 0.03
CA SER A 95 -11.00 13.79 0.71
C SER A 95 -11.00 13.59 2.24
N TYR A 96 -12.17 13.34 2.82
CA TYR A 96 -12.28 13.00 4.24
C TYR A 96 -11.62 11.66 4.58
N TYR A 97 -11.70 10.67 3.69
CA TYR A 97 -10.99 9.40 3.86
C TYR A 97 -9.47 9.59 3.98
N TRP A 98 -8.89 10.43 3.12
CA TRP A 98 -7.46 10.74 3.16
C TRP A 98 -7.05 11.57 4.38
N GLU A 99 -7.94 12.41 4.91
CA GLU A 99 -7.75 13.11 6.18
C GLU A 99 -8.04 12.23 7.41
N ARG A 100 -8.35 10.94 7.21
CA ARG A 100 -8.72 9.97 8.25
C ARG A 100 -10.00 10.31 9.02
N ASP A 101 -10.83 11.21 8.50
CA ASP A 101 -12.17 11.46 9.03
C ASP A 101 -13.17 10.49 8.38
N TYR A 102 -13.06 9.24 8.81
CA TYR A 102 -13.85 8.16 8.24
C TYR A 102 -15.35 8.33 8.49
N ALA A 103 -15.73 8.99 9.58
CA ALA A 103 -17.14 9.23 9.89
C ALA A 103 -17.78 10.18 8.87
N ARG A 104 -17.12 11.32 8.58
CA ARG A 104 -17.59 12.25 7.52
C ARG A 104 -17.47 11.61 6.14
N ALA A 105 -16.41 10.84 5.87
CA ALA A 105 -16.26 10.12 4.61
C ALA A 105 -17.47 9.21 4.33
N ILE A 106 -17.91 8.41 5.31
CA ILE A 106 -19.07 7.52 5.20
C ILE A 106 -20.32 8.28 4.77
N THR A 107 -20.57 9.48 5.32
CA THR A 107 -21.76 10.28 4.98
C THR A 107 -21.85 10.58 3.47
N TYR A 108 -20.75 10.99 2.86
CA TYR A 108 -20.72 11.31 1.42
C TYR A 108 -20.64 10.07 0.54
N LEU A 109 -19.93 9.04 0.98
CA LEU A 109 -19.78 7.78 0.25
C LEU A 109 -21.08 6.97 0.24
N ASP A 110 -21.83 6.95 1.35
CA ASP A 110 -23.18 6.35 1.39
C ASP A 110 -24.14 7.13 0.51
N ARG A 111 -24.07 8.46 0.55
CA ARG A 111 -24.92 9.32 -0.26
C ARG A 111 -24.71 9.07 -1.75
N VAL A 112 -23.46 9.03 -2.25
CA VAL A 112 -23.22 8.76 -3.68
C VAL A 112 -23.64 7.34 -4.08
N ALA A 113 -23.43 6.34 -3.20
CA ALA A 113 -23.85 4.97 -3.48
C ALA A 113 -25.38 4.81 -3.55
N ARG A 114 -26.12 5.62 -2.80
CA ARG A 114 -27.59 5.59 -2.77
C ARG A 114 -28.22 6.43 -3.88
N GLU A 115 -27.69 7.64 -4.13
CA GLU A 115 -28.28 8.59 -5.09
C GLU A 115 -27.86 8.31 -6.54
N PHE A 116 -26.69 7.71 -6.75
CA PHE A 116 -26.09 7.45 -8.07
C PHE A 116 -25.59 6.00 -8.22
N PRO A 117 -26.42 4.96 -7.89
CA PRO A 117 -25.96 3.57 -7.82
C PRO A 117 -25.43 3.03 -9.15
N ASP A 118 -25.96 3.48 -10.28
CA ASP A 118 -25.62 2.99 -11.62
C ASP A 118 -24.34 3.62 -12.18
N THR A 119 -23.78 4.63 -11.48
CA THR A 119 -22.54 5.27 -11.88
C THR A 119 -21.30 4.54 -11.32
N LEU A 120 -20.15 4.74 -11.96
CA LEU A 120 -18.87 4.30 -11.39
C LEU A 120 -18.65 4.86 -9.97
N TYR A 121 -19.00 6.13 -9.76
CA TYR A 121 -18.83 6.79 -8.46
C TYR A 121 -19.72 6.19 -7.37
N GLY A 122 -20.92 5.75 -7.69
CA GLY A 122 -21.80 5.04 -6.75
C GLY A 122 -21.23 3.69 -6.34
N ARG A 123 -20.75 2.90 -7.31
CA ARG A 123 -20.09 1.61 -7.04
C ARG A 123 -18.79 1.76 -6.23
N GLU A 124 -17.93 2.69 -6.61
CA GLU A 124 -16.71 3.01 -5.84
C GLU A 124 -17.05 3.57 -4.45
N GLY A 125 -18.11 4.39 -4.34
CA GLY A 125 -18.61 4.91 -3.07
C GLY A 125 -18.97 3.80 -2.09
N LEU A 126 -19.68 2.78 -2.55
CA LEU A 126 -20.02 1.61 -1.72
C LEU A 126 -18.74 0.85 -1.28
N SER A 127 -17.77 0.67 -2.18
CA SER A 127 -16.50 0.02 -1.87
C SER A 127 -15.69 0.80 -0.83
N PHE A 128 -15.56 2.13 -0.99
CA PHE A 128 -14.87 2.99 -0.03
C PHE A 128 -15.61 3.12 1.31
N ASN A 129 -16.95 3.03 1.32
CA ASN A 129 -17.73 2.97 2.56
C ASN A 129 -17.33 1.74 3.39
N GLY A 130 -17.24 0.56 2.76
CA GLY A 130 -16.71 -0.65 3.40
C GLY A 130 -15.31 -0.45 3.96
N ALA A 131 -14.42 0.21 3.19
CA ALA A 131 -13.06 0.52 3.65
C ALA A 131 -13.06 1.47 4.87
N CYS A 132 -13.95 2.48 4.93
CA CYS A 132 -14.09 3.34 6.10
C CYS A 132 -14.50 2.55 7.36
N HIS A 133 -15.43 1.60 7.23
CA HIS A 133 -15.84 0.76 8.35
C HIS A 133 -14.69 -0.13 8.86
N VAL A 134 -13.87 -0.66 7.94
CA VAL A 134 -12.64 -1.36 8.32
C VAL A 134 -11.69 -0.46 9.11
N ARG A 135 -11.49 0.82 8.69
CA ARG A 135 -10.64 1.77 9.42
C ARG A 135 -11.16 2.11 10.81
N LEU A 136 -12.47 2.08 10.99
CA LEU A 136 -13.12 2.29 12.29
C LEU A 136 -13.15 1.02 13.15
N GLY A 137 -12.55 -0.09 12.71
CA GLY A 137 -12.60 -1.38 13.40
C GLY A 137 -13.96 -2.07 13.37
N LYS A 138 -14.92 -1.55 12.58
CA LYS A 138 -16.27 -2.10 12.41
C LYS A 138 -16.26 -3.18 11.32
N ASN A 139 -15.50 -4.25 11.58
CA ASN A 139 -15.20 -5.24 10.55
C ASN A 139 -16.43 -6.08 10.14
N ALA A 140 -17.34 -6.38 11.08
CA ALA A 140 -18.59 -7.10 10.76
C ALA A 140 -19.51 -6.28 9.84
N GLU A 141 -19.61 -4.97 10.09
CA GLU A 141 -20.35 -4.03 9.25
C GLU A 141 -19.69 -3.88 7.87
N ALA A 142 -18.36 -3.79 7.83
CA ALA A 142 -17.60 -3.75 6.57
C ALA A 142 -17.91 -4.98 5.71
N ALA A 143 -17.91 -6.18 6.30
CA ALA A 143 -18.26 -7.41 5.57
C ALA A 143 -19.65 -7.32 4.93
N LYS A 144 -20.65 -6.83 5.66
CA LYS A 144 -22.03 -6.64 5.13
C LYS A 144 -22.07 -5.63 3.97
N ILE A 145 -21.29 -4.56 4.04
CA ILE A 145 -21.23 -3.56 2.96
C ILE A 145 -20.59 -4.16 1.71
N TYR A 146 -19.50 -4.91 1.84
CA TYR A 146 -18.90 -5.61 0.71
C TYR A 146 -19.82 -6.72 0.17
N GLU A 147 -20.57 -7.42 1.03
CA GLU A 147 -21.57 -8.39 0.60
C GLU A 147 -22.69 -7.70 -0.20
N LYS A 148 -23.18 -6.53 0.26
CA LYS A 148 -24.12 -5.70 -0.51
C LYS A 148 -23.56 -5.37 -1.91
N TYR A 149 -22.24 -5.04 -2.01
CA TYR A 149 -21.61 -4.84 -3.31
C TYR A 149 -21.70 -6.07 -4.20
N THR A 150 -21.44 -7.28 -3.67
CA THR A 150 -21.47 -8.51 -4.46
C THR A 150 -22.88 -8.86 -4.97
N VAL A 151 -23.92 -8.44 -4.26
CA VAL A 151 -25.32 -8.64 -4.64
C VAL A 151 -25.76 -7.61 -5.67
N MET A 152 -25.43 -6.34 -5.45
CA MET A 152 -25.84 -5.25 -6.35
C MET A 152 -25.07 -5.27 -7.67
N TYR A 153 -23.81 -5.66 -7.65
CA TYR A 153 -22.90 -5.58 -8.79
C TYR A 153 -22.13 -6.89 -8.98
N PRO A 154 -22.83 -8.01 -9.34
CA PRO A 154 -22.22 -9.34 -9.43
C PRO A 154 -21.11 -9.46 -10.47
N ASP A 155 -21.08 -8.55 -11.46
CA ASP A 155 -20.07 -8.45 -12.50
C ASP A 155 -19.38 -7.07 -12.49
N GLY A 156 -19.46 -6.35 -11.36
CA GLY A 156 -18.86 -5.03 -11.16
C GLY A 156 -17.35 -5.08 -11.13
N GLU A 157 -16.70 -3.94 -11.39
CA GLU A 157 -15.25 -3.79 -11.53
C GLU A 157 -14.46 -4.20 -10.27
N ARG A 158 -15.11 -4.21 -9.09
CA ARG A 158 -14.52 -4.56 -7.79
C ARG A 158 -15.03 -5.88 -7.21
N ILE A 159 -15.64 -6.72 -8.01
CA ILE A 159 -16.29 -7.94 -7.50
C ILE A 159 -15.30 -8.92 -6.88
N ASP A 160 -14.12 -9.10 -7.48
CA ASP A 160 -13.02 -9.90 -6.96
C ASP A 160 -12.51 -9.33 -5.62
N SER A 161 -12.24 -8.02 -5.59
CA SER A 161 -11.79 -7.32 -4.39
C SER A 161 -12.86 -7.35 -3.29
N ALA A 162 -14.15 -7.24 -3.62
CA ALA A 162 -15.23 -7.32 -2.65
C ALA A 162 -15.25 -8.69 -1.95
N HIS A 163 -15.14 -9.78 -2.70
CA HIS A 163 -15.03 -11.13 -2.14
C HIS A 163 -13.84 -11.28 -1.18
N LEU A 164 -12.65 -10.82 -1.57
CA LEU A 164 -11.45 -10.89 -0.74
C LEU A 164 -11.57 -10.00 0.50
N ASN A 165 -12.15 -8.81 0.37
CA ASN A 165 -12.40 -7.89 1.49
C ASN A 165 -13.41 -8.46 2.49
N ILE A 166 -14.43 -9.21 2.06
CA ILE A 166 -15.37 -9.93 2.95
C ILE A 166 -14.59 -10.96 3.78
N ILE A 167 -13.74 -11.78 3.13
CA ILE A 167 -12.93 -12.78 3.82
C ILE A 167 -12.06 -12.12 4.90
N ASP A 168 -11.35 -11.04 4.55
CA ASP A 168 -10.47 -10.35 5.47
C ASP A 168 -11.25 -9.64 6.59
N ALA A 169 -12.39 -9.01 6.30
CA ALA A 169 -13.23 -8.34 7.30
C ALA A 169 -13.85 -9.36 8.28
N LEU A 170 -14.34 -10.50 7.81
CA LEU A 170 -14.89 -11.55 8.68
C LEU A 170 -13.83 -12.16 9.59
N ARG A 171 -12.61 -12.43 9.07
CA ARG A 171 -11.52 -12.95 9.91
C ARG A 171 -11.07 -11.95 10.98
N GLU A 172 -11.07 -10.64 10.66
CA GLU A 172 -10.75 -9.59 11.63
C GLU A 172 -11.88 -9.40 12.68
N ALA A 173 -13.13 -9.65 12.30
CA ALA A 173 -14.24 -9.71 13.23
C ALA A 173 -14.25 -10.98 14.12
N GLY A 174 -13.33 -11.94 13.87
CA GLY A 174 -13.29 -13.23 14.56
C GLY A 174 -14.29 -14.27 14.02
N ASN A 175 -15.02 -13.94 12.94
CA ASN A 175 -16.02 -14.80 12.32
C ASN A 175 -15.39 -15.79 11.33
N TYR A 176 -14.51 -16.65 11.85
CA TYR A 176 -13.68 -17.54 11.03
C TYR A 176 -14.46 -18.57 10.21
N ASN A 177 -15.62 -19.03 10.69
CA ASN A 177 -16.45 -19.98 9.96
C ASN A 177 -17.06 -19.32 8.72
N ASP A 178 -17.56 -18.10 8.86
CA ASP A 178 -18.11 -17.33 7.75
C ASP A 178 -17.01 -16.94 6.76
N ALA A 179 -15.82 -16.55 7.27
CA ALA A 179 -14.66 -16.29 6.43
C ALA A 179 -14.28 -17.51 5.58
N LYS A 180 -14.28 -18.73 6.17
CA LYS A 180 -14.04 -19.98 5.44
C LYS A 180 -15.12 -20.26 4.39
N ALA A 181 -16.40 -20.02 4.72
CA ALA A 181 -17.50 -20.18 3.76
C ALA A 181 -17.33 -19.21 2.57
N TRP A 182 -16.88 -17.98 2.82
CA TRP A 182 -16.60 -17.01 1.76
C TRP A 182 -15.35 -17.39 0.94
N VAL A 183 -14.35 -18.05 1.50
CA VAL A 183 -13.26 -18.63 0.70
C VAL A 183 -13.83 -19.63 -0.31
N GLU A 184 -14.71 -20.54 0.10
CA GLU A 184 -15.31 -21.52 -0.83
C GLU A 184 -16.21 -20.85 -1.89
N LYS A 185 -17.03 -19.86 -1.53
CA LYS A 185 -17.81 -19.07 -2.51
C LYS A 185 -16.89 -18.39 -3.53
N THR A 186 -15.78 -17.83 -3.06
CA THR A 186 -14.82 -17.13 -3.93
C THR A 186 -14.13 -18.12 -4.85
N ARG A 187 -13.72 -19.30 -4.35
CA ARG A 187 -13.13 -20.37 -5.16
C ARG A 187 -14.07 -20.82 -6.29
N GLN A 188 -15.37 -21.03 -5.97
CA GLN A 188 -16.35 -21.44 -6.98
C GLN A 188 -16.57 -20.36 -8.06
N LYS A 189 -16.71 -19.11 -7.64
CA LYS A 189 -16.95 -17.98 -8.58
C LYS A 189 -15.74 -17.69 -9.46
N PHE A 190 -14.53 -17.79 -8.92
CA PHE A 190 -13.27 -17.39 -9.59
C PHE A 190 -12.33 -18.56 -9.87
N ALA A 191 -12.90 -19.76 -10.09
CA ALA A 191 -12.10 -20.97 -10.35
C ALA A 191 -11.10 -20.77 -11.50
N GLY A 192 -9.85 -21.22 -11.29
CA GLY A 192 -8.76 -21.09 -12.27
C GLY A 192 -8.16 -19.70 -12.40
N THR A 193 -8.51 -18.74 -11.53
CA THR A 193 -7.98 -17.39 -11.56
C THR A 193 -7.07 -17.06 -10.36
N GLY A 194 -6.31 -15.95 -10.45
CA GLY A 194 -5.52 -15.45 -9.35
C GLY A 194 -6.35 -15.07 -8.11
N THR A 195 -7.64 -14.74 -8.28
CA THR A 195 -8.55 -14.42 -7.17
C THR A 195 -8.87 -15.67 -6.35
N GLU A 196 -9.04 -16.84 -6.97
CA GLU A 196 -9.11 -18.11 -6.24
C GLU A 196 -7.86 -18.35 -5.40
N THR A 197 -6.68 -18.15 -6.01
CA THR A 197 -5.39 -18.31 -5.32
C THR A 197 -5.27 -17.36 -4.13
N ASN A 198 -5.72 -16.11 -4.26
CA ASN A 198 -5.73 -15.12 -3.16
C ASN A 198 -6.67 -15.53 -2.03
N ALA A 199 -7.84 -16.11 -2.34
CA ALA A 199 -8.78 -16.61 -1.34
C ALA A 199 -8.19 -17.81 -0.56
N LEU A 200 -7.55 -18.76 -1.25
CA LEU A 200 -6.83 -19.87 -0.62
C LEU A 200 -5.65 -19.40 0.22
N GLN A 201 -4.90 -18.41 -0.26
CA GLN A 201 -3.80 -17.80 0.51
C GLN A 201 -4.34 -17.10 1.78
N ALA A 202 -5.53 -16.48 1.73
CA ALA A 202 -6.18 -15.95 2.93
C ALA A 202 -6.53 -17.05 3.93
N LEU A 203 -6.91 -18.25 3.46
CA LEU A 203 -7.14 -19.41 4.33
C LEU A 203 -5.83 -19.91 4.99
N VAL A 204 -4.72 -19.95 4.25
CA VAL A 204 -3.40 -20.28 4.83
C VAL A 204 -3.04 -19.31 5.95
N ARG A 205 -3.12 -17.99 5.69
CA ARG A 205 -2.83 -16.93 6.67
C ARG A 205 -3.74 -17.01 7.90
N MET A 206 -5.04 -17.25 7.69
CA MET A 206 -6.01 -17.40 8.76
C MET A 206 -5.69 -18.59 9.66
N ASN A 207 -5.29 -19.73 9.09
CA ASN A 207 -4.93 -20.93 9.85
C ASN A 207 -3.60 -20.73 10.61
N ILE A 208 -2.60 -20.07 10.01
CA ILE A 208 -1.37 -19.65 10.69
C ILE A 208 -1.69 -18.77 11.90
N HIS A 209 -2.52 -17.71 11.72
CA HIS A 209 -2.93 -16.82 12.79
C HIS A 209 -3.55 -17.57 13.99
N ARG A 210 -4.32 -18.63 13.70
CA ARG A 210 -5.02 -19.45 14.69
C ARG A 210 -4.17 -20.57 15.29
N GLY A 211 -2.92 -20.75 14.83
CA GLY A 211 -2.06 -21.86 15.23
C GLY A 211 -2.51 -23.22 14.71
N LYS A 212 -3.35 -23.26 13.66
CA LYS A 212 -3.84 -24.49 13.03
C LYS A 212 -2.88 -24.95 11.94
N TRP A 213 -1.73 -25.42 12.37
CA TRP A 213 -0.58 -25.68 11.50
C TRP A 213 -0.85 -26.72 10.40
N GLY A 214 -1.52 -27.83 10.74
CA GLY A 214 -1.89 -28.87 9.75
C GLY A 214 -2.91 -28.36 8.72
N GLU A 215 -3.90 -27.54 9.15
CA GLU A 215 -4.86 -26.93 8.22
C GLU A 215 -4.17 -25.87 7.32
N ALA A 216 -3.16 -25.17 7.84
CA ALA A 216 -2.36 -24.23 7.05
C ALA A 216 -1.50 -24.93 6.00
N GLU A 217 -0.87 -26.05 6.37
CA GLU A 217 -0.12 -26.92 5.45
C GLU A 217 -1.04 -27.44 4.33
N ALA A 218 -2.19 -28.03 4.69
CA ALA A 218 -3.13 -28.59 3.71
C ALA A 218 -3.65 -27.54 2.72
N ALA A 219 -3.97 -26.32 3.20
CA ALA A 219 -4.37 -25.21 2.33
C ALA A 219 -3.24 -24.76 1.39
N ALA A 220 -2.00 -24.72 1.88
CA ALA A 220 -0.83 -24.41 1.05
C ALA A 220 -0.58 -25.49 -0.01
N ASP A 221 -0.75 -26.77 0.34
CA ASP A 221 -0.64 -27.90 -0.62
C ASP A 221 -1.69 -27.81 -1.72
N THR A 222 -2.93 -27.43 -1.38
CA THR A 222 -3.98 -27.21 -2.38
C THR A 222 -3.55 -26.15 -3.40
N ILE A 223 -2.94 -25.05 -2.96
CA ILE A 223 -2.44 -24.00 -3.87
C ILE A 223 -1.29 -24.54 -4.74
N LEU A 224 -0.32 -25.24 -4.12
CA LEU A 224 0.88 -25.70 -4.83
C LEU A 224 0.60 -26.80 -5.84
N GLN A 225 -0.52 -27.54 -5.72
CA GLN A 225 -0.91 -28.63 -6.63
C GLN A 225 -1.59 -28.15 -7.91
N GLY A 226 -2.26 -26.99 -7.93
CA GLY A 226 -3.02 -26.66 -9.12
C GLY A 226 -3.45 -25.20 -9.27
N ALA A 227 -3.06 -24.29 -8.37
CA ALA A 227 -3.52 -22.91 -8.46
C ALA A 227 -2.77 -22.09 -9.52
N THR A 228 -3.48 -21.14 -10.11
CA THR A 228 -2.93 -20.14 -11.04
C THR A 228 -2.40 -18.92 -10.28
N PHE A 229 -1.13 -18.59 -10.49
CA PHE A 229 -0.52 -17.39 -9.90
C PHE A 229 -0.64 -16.13 -10.79
N ALA A 230 -1.07 -16.29 -12.04
CA ALA A 230 -1.33 -15.14 -12.92
C ALA A 230 -2.48 -14.26 -12.35
N GLY A 231 -2.21 -12.97 -12.16
CA GLY A 231 -3.17 -12.06 -11.53
C GLY A 231 -3.34 -12.20 -10.01
N SER A 232 -2.59 -13.10 -9.37
CA SER A 232 -2.56 -13.22 -7.90
C SER A 232 -1.60 -12.22 -7.26
N THR A 233 -1.87 -11.86 -6.00
CA THR A 233 -0.97 -11.05 -5.16
C THR A 233 0.03 -11.89 -4.38
N THR A 234 -0.04 -13.22 -4.48
CA THR A 234 0.90 -14.17 -3.86
C THR A 234 1.75 -14.86 -4.92
N SER A 235 2.77 -15.56 -4.48
CA SER A 235 3.70 -16.31 -5.34
C SER A 235 3.96 -17.72 -4.82
N ILE A 236 4.50 -18.58 -5.67
CA ILE A 236 4.93 -19.93 -5.28
C ILE A 236 5.89 -19.88 -4.10
N ASP A 237 6.86 -18.97 -4.11
CA ASP A 237 7.85 -18.81 -3.03
C ASP A 237 7.20 -18.44 -1.72
N GLU A 238 6.21 -17.51 -1.75
CA GLU A 238 5.43 -17.12 -0.57
C GLU A 238 4.70 -18.34 0.00
N ILE A 239 3.97 -19.07 -0.83
CA ILE A 239 3.19 -20.24 -0.37
C ILE A 239 4.09 -21.32 0.20
N LYS A 240 5.23 -21.62 -0.45
CA LYS A 240 6.23 -22.56 0.08
C LYS A 240 6.80 -22.06 1.41
N TYR A 241 7.09 -20.76 1.55
CA TYR A 241 7.56 -20.20 2.81
C TYR A 241 6.52 -20.37 3.93
N LEU A 242 5.26 -20.03 3.67
CA LEU A 242 4.18 -20.21 4.65
C LEU A 242 3.95 -21.67 5.02
N LYS A 243 4.06 -22.60 4.06
CA LYS A 243 4.04 -24.06 4.32
C LYS A 243 5.20 -24.48 5.19
N GLY A 244 6.42 -24.10 4.85
CA GLY A 244 7.63 -24.38 5.64
C GLY A 244 7.49 -23.85 7.07
N PHE A 245 6.93 -22.65 7.24
CA PHE A 245 6.65 -22.05 8.54
C PHE A 245 5.63 -22.87 9.34
N ALA A 246 4.53 -23.29 8.72
CA ALA A 246 3.52 -24.13 9.38
C ALA A 246 4.10 -25.48 9.84
N LEU A 247 4.90 -26.14 8.99
CA LEU A 247 5.62 -27.37 9.30
C LEU A 247 6.62 -27.20 10.46
N GLU A 248 7.37 -26.08 10.47
CA GLU A 248 8.32 -25.75 11.55
C GLU A 248 7.59 -25.60 12.89
N LYS A 249 6.47 -24.88 12.90
CA LYS A 249 5.63 -24.68 14.11
C LYS A 249 4.91 -25.96 14.56
N ALA A 250 4.61 -26.86 13.63
CA ALA A 250 4.08 -28.21 13.93
C ALA A 250 5.13 -29.20 14.45
N GLY A 251 6.41 -28.79 14.52
CA GLY A 251 7.50 -29.64 14.97
C GLY A 251 8.13 -30.54 13.86
N ASN A 252 7.66 -30.47 12.62
CA ASN A 252 8.14 -31.24 11.47
C ASN A 252 9.38 -30.57 10.84
N LYS A 253 10.45 -30.46 11.62
CA LYS A 253 11.65 -29.69 11.27
C LYS A 253 12.27 -30.09 9.93
N GLN A 254 12.44 -31.41 9.66
CA GLN A 254 13.06 -31.85 8.41
C GLN A 254 12.22 -31.42 7.20
N ARG A 255 10.91 -31.71 7.21
CA ARG A 255 10.01 -31.33 6.12
C ARG A 255 9.96 -29.78 5.93
N ALA A 256 10.06 -29.02 7.01
CA ALA A 256 10.14 -27.56 6.93
C ALA A 256 11.43 -27.12 6.20
N MET A 257 12.60 -27.71 6.56
CA MET A 257 13.88 -27.39 5.90
C MET A 257 13.88 -27.79 4.43
N ASP A 258 13.33 -28.99 4.08
CA ASP A 258 13.20 -29.40 2.69
C ASP A 258 12.29 -28.44 1.89
N THR A 259 11.21 -27.97 2.52
CA THR A 259 10.31 -27.00 1.91
C THR A 259 10.99 -25.66 1.68
N TYR A 260 11.73 -25.11 2.66
CA TYR A 260 12.50 -23.88 2.48
C TYR A 260 13.59 -24.03 1.42
N ALA A 261 14.29 -25.15 1.38
CA ALA A 261 15.31 -25.42 0.37
C ALA A 261 14.73 -25.46 -1.06
N SER A 262 13.48 -25.91 -1.21
CA SER A 262 12.78 -25.94 -2.51
C SER A 262 12.44 -24.55 -3.09
N ILE A 263 12.56 -23.46 -2.31
CA ILE A 263 12.35 -22.08 -2.79
C ILE A 263 13.53 -21.61 -3.65
N GLY A 264 14.69 -22.21 -3.45
CA GLY A 264 15.91 -21.82 -4.14
C GLY A 264 16.54 -20.55 -3.56
N ASN A 265 17.71 -20.17 -4.10
CA ASN A 265 18.45 -19.01 -3.64
C ASN A 265 18.48 -17.93 -4.73
N ASN A 266 17.64 -16.91 -4.57
CA ASN A 266 17.48 -15.84 -5.55
C ASN A 266 17.38 -14.48 -4.85
N PHE A 267 18.33 -13.57 -5.12
CA PHE A 267 18.31 -12.19 -4.57
C PHE A 267 17.12 -11.33 -5.05
N SER A 268 16.42 -11.73 -6.11
CA SER A 268 15.24 -11.02 -6.58
C SER A 268 13.94 -11.47 -5.90
N SER A 269 13.97 -12.56 -5.13
CA SER A 269 12.82 -13.08 -4.40
C SER A 269 12.96 -12.79 -2.90
N TYR A 270 12.03 -12.04 -2.35
CA TYR A 270 11.99 -11.73 -0.92
C TYR A 270 11.90 -12.99 -0.05
N PHE A 271 10.99 -13.92 -0.38
CA PHE A 271 10.81 -15.16 0.36
C PHE A 271 11.98 -16.14 0.21
N SER A 272 12.68 -16.12 -0.90
CA SER A 272 13.95 -16.85 -1.06
C SER A 272 14.99 -16.36 -0.04
N GLY A 273 15.08 -15.07 0.17
CA GLY A 273 15.92 -14.48 1.20
C GLY A 273 15.58 -14.96 2.61
N LEU A 274 14.31 -14.92 2.97
CA LEU A 274 13.85 -15.38 4.29
C LEU A 274 14.04 -16.89 4.48
N ALA A 275 13.80 -17.69 3.45
CA ALA A 275 14.05 -19.13 3.49
C ALA A 275 15.54 -19.43 3.71
N SER A 276 16.43 -18.70 3.04
CA SER A 276 17.88 -18.79 3.25
C SER A 276 18.26 -18.50 4.71
N ASP A 277 17.68 -17.48 5.32
CA ASP A 277 17.94 -17.12 6.71
C ASP A 277 17.45 -18.22 7.68
N ARG A 278 16.33 -18.88 7.39
CA ARG A 278 15.82 -20.05 8.16
C ARG A 278 16.77 -21.24 8.06
N LEU A 279 17.22 -21.56 6.85
CA LEU A 279 18.16 -22.65 6.61
C LEU A 279 19.50 -22.41 7.30
N ALA A 280 20.05 -21.19 7.20
CA ALA A 280 21.30 -20.82 7.88
C ALA A 280 21.20 -20.97 9.41
N LYS A 281 20.11 -20.54 10.01
CA LYS A 281 19.85 -20.69 11.45
C LYS A 281 19.74 -22.15 11.90
N SER A 282 19.29 -23.05 11.02
CA SER A 282 19.19 -24.48 11.34
C SER A 282 20.53 -25.24 11.24
N GLY A 283 21.62 -24.57 10.83
CA GLY A 283 22.92 -25.19 10.61
C GLY A 283 23.01 -25.99 9.29
N ALA A 284 22.03 -25.87 8.42
CA ALA A 284 22.06 -26.55 7.12
C ALA A 284 23.20 -25.98 6.25
N LYS A 285 24.18 -26.85 5.92
CA LYS A 285 25.38 -26.51 5.15
C LYS A 285 25.12 -26.04 3.70
N MET A 286 23.88 -26.02 3.24
CA MET A 286 23.53 -26.03 1.81
C MET A 286 23.08 -24.67 1.23
N HIS A 287 23.35 -23.56 1.89
CA HIS A 287 22.88 -22.27 1.39
C HIS A 287 24.01 -21.24 1.28
N ILE A 288 24.83 -21.44 0.24
CA ILE A 288 25.79 -20.41 -0.18
C ILE A 288 25.00 -19.37 -0.97
N PRO A 289 24.91 -18.10 -0.51
CA PRO A 289 24.29 -17.05 -1.28
C PRO A 289 24.94 -16.97 -2.66
N ARG A 290 24.14 -16.89 -3.73
CA ARG A 290 24.69 -16.60 -5.05
C ARG A 290 25.44 -15.26 -4.96
N PRO A 291 26.67 -15.17 -5.50
CA PRO A 291 27.38 -13.90 -5.52
C PRO A 291 26.55 -12.85 -6.32
N LEU A 292 26.53 -11.63 -5.80
CA LEU A 292 25.88 -10.51 -6.48
C LEU A 292 26.47 -10.34 -7.88
N THR A 293 25.59 -10.15 -8.87
CA THR A 293 26.00 -9.86 -10.24
C THR A 293 26.65 -8.47 -10.33
N ALA A 294 27.42 -8.22 -11.38
CA ALA A 294 27.99 -6.89 -11.64
C ALA A 294 26.89 -5.82 -11.71
N LYS A 295 25.76 -6.13 -12.36
CA LYS A 295 24.59 -5.26 -12.44
C LYS A 295 23.99 -4.96 -11.07
N GLN A 296 23.81 -5.95 -10.22
CA GLN A 296 23.30 -5.72 -8.86
C GLN A 296 24.24 -4.82 -8.05
N ARG A 297 25.55 -4.90 -8.26
CA ARG A 297 26.53 -4.03 -7.61
C ARG A 297 26.46 -2.59 -8.11
N SER A 298 26.32 -2.38 -9.45
CA SER A 298 26.23 -1.05 -10.05
C SER A 298 24.89 -0.36 -9.79
N ASP A 299 23.80 -1.12 -9.72
CA ASP A 299 22.46 -0.61 -9.49
C ASP A 299 22.20 -0.19 -8.02
N ASN A 300 23.16 -0.40 -7.11
CA ASN A 300 23.05 -0.08 -5.69
C ASN A 300 24.21 0.84 -5.23
N PRO A 301 24.29 2.08 -5.74
CA PRO A 301 25.29 3.04 -5.29
C PRO A 301 24.97 3.60 -3.92
N VAL A 302 25.99 4.12 -3.23
CA VAL A 302 25.81 5.01 -2.07
C VAL A 302 25.80 6.45 -2.57
N MET A 303 24.67 7.13 -2.42
CA MET A 303 24.53 8.55 -2.71
C MET A 303 24.09 9.28 -1.45
N TYR A 304 24.41 10.55 -1.30
CA TYR A 304 24.05 11.37 -0.13
C TYR A 304 24.51 10.76 1.19
N ARG A 305 25.74 10.21 1.20
CA ARG A 305 26.30 9.44 2.32
C ARG A 305 26.29 10.21 3.62
N ASP A 306 26.77 11.44 3.59
CA ASP A 306 26.98 12.25 4.79
C ASP A 306 25.65 12.67 5.43
N GLU A 307 24.68 13.08 4.61
CA GLU A 307 23.32 13.40 5.06
C GLU A 307 22.63 12.15 5.65
N ILE A 308 22.72 11.01 4.97
CA ILE A 308 22.12 9.76 5.47
C ILE A 308 22.74 9.37 6.81
N LEU A 309 24.07 9.36 6.94
CA LEU A 309 24.73 8.99 8.18
C LEU A 309 24.42 9.99 9.29
N GLN A 310 24.38 11.29 9.01
CA GLN A 310 24.03 12.33 9.97
C GLN A 310 22.65 12.08 10.60
N TYR A 311 21.62 11.91 9.78
CA TYR A 311 20.24 11.84 10.27
C TYR A 311 19.85 10.45 10.77
N THR A 312 20.40 9.37 10.22
CA THR A 312 20.13 8.01 10.70
C THR A 312 20.79 7.69 12.04
N LYS A 313 21.97 8.25 12.32
CA LYS A 313 22.68 8.06 13.59
C LYS A 313 21.84 8.53 14.78
N LYS A 314 21.20 9.70 14.67
CA LYS A 314 20.34 10.28 15.71
C LYS A 314 19.25 9.29 16.16
N HIS A 315 18.67 8.54 15.22
CA HIS A 315 17.51 7.67 15.43
C HIS A 315 17.84 6.17 15.47
N LYS A 316 19.13 5.84 15.40
CA LYS A 316 19.60 4.43 15.33
C LYS A 316 18.87 3.66 14.21
N ILE A 317 18.69 4.31 13.07
CA ILE A 317 18.16 3.68 11.84
C ILE A 317 19.35 3.12 11.07
N ASP A 318 19.20 1.91 10.50
CA ASP A 318 20.23 1.38 9.60
C ASP A 318 20.29 2.23 8.31
N PRO A 319 21.40 2.91 7.99
CA PRO A 319 21.49 3.79 6.82
C PRO A 319 21.28 3.06 5.50
N ARG A 320 21.54 1.76 5.45
CA ARG A 320 21.28 0.90 4.27
C ARG A 320 19.79 0.75 3.98
N PHE A 321 18.94 0.86 5.00
CA PHE A 321 17.49 0.84 4.83
C PHE A 321 16.98 2.13 4.18
N ILE A 322 17.54 3.29 4.55
CA ILE A 322 17.22 4.58 3.88
C ILE A 322 17.61 4.51 2.40
N LEU A 323 18.79 3.98 2.07
CA LEU A 323 19.19 3.78 0.67
C LEU A 323 18.24 2.85 -0.09
N ALA A 324 17.75 1.80 0.57
CA ALA A 324 16.81 0.86 -0.04
C ALA A 324 15.45 1.52 -0.37
N ILE A 325 14.94 2.36 0.53
CA ILE A 325 13.72 3.16 0.31
C ILE A 325 13.99 4.19 -0.80
N MET A 326 15.05 4.99 -0.70
CA MET A 326 15.39 6.02 -1.68
C MET A 326 15.53 5.45 -3.10
N LYS A 327 16.15 4.29 -3.23
CA LYS A 327 16.25 3.59 -4.49
C LYS A 327 14.87 3.23 -5.06
N GLN A 328 13.97 2.74 -4.20
CA GLN A 328 12.62 2.34 -4.61
C GLN A 328 11.74 3.54 -4.95
N GLU A 329 11.85 4.64 -4.19
CA GLU A 329 11.00 5.83 -4.31
C GLU A 329 11.35 6.69 -5.53
N SER A 330 12.61 7.00 -5.72
CA SER A 330 13.04 7.98 -6.72
C SER A 330 14.15 7.50 -7.66
N SER A 331 14.73 6.33 -7.38
CA SER A 331 16.01 5.93 -8.01
C SER A 331 17.07 7.03 -7.87
N PHE A 332 17.14 7.66 -6.68
CA PHE A 332 18.06 8.75 -6.31
C PHE A 332 17.85 10.07 -7.05
N LYS A 333 16.68 10.32 -7.65
CA LYS A 333 16.37 11.57 -8.33
C LYS A 333 15.77 12.58 -7.35
N ALA A 334 16.54 13.61 -6.98
CA ALA A 334 16.11 14.63 -6.03
C ALA A 334 14.90 15.45 -6.51
N ASN A 335 14.74 15.61 -7.82
CA ASN A 335 13.62 16.36 -8.43
C ASN A 335 12.40 15.47 -8.78
N ALA A 336 12.34 14.23 -8.28
CA ALA A 336 11.22 13.35 -8.55
C ALA A 336 9.92 13.88 -7.91
N LYS A 337 8.81 13.80 -8.65
CA LYS A 337 7.45 14.04 -8.15
C LYS A 337 6.52 12.93 -8.63
N SER A 338 5.70 12.40 -7.72
CA SER A 338 4.68 11.41 -8.08
C SER A 338 3.35 12.06 -8.45
N PRO A 339 2.42 11.33 -9.10
CA PRO A 339 1.05 11.80 -9.32
C PRO A 339 0.28 12.14 -8.02
N ALA A 340 0.66 11.53 -6.89
CA ALA A 340 0.11 11.81 -5.58
C ALA A 340 0.81 12.99 -4.86
N ALA A 341 1.53 13.83 -5.61
CA ALA A 341 2.29 14.99 -5.14
C ALA A 341 3.38 14.66 -4.09
N ALA A 342 3.87 13.44 -4.04
CA ALA A 342 5.05 13.10 -3.26
C ALA A 342 6.32 13.64 -3.95
N ARG A 343 7.28 14.17 -3.20
CA ARG A 343 8.43 14.93 -3.72
C ARG A 343 9.77 14.44 -3.19
N GLY A 344 10.77 14.55 -4.02
CA GLY A 344 12.17 14.38 -3.68
C GLY A 344 12.63 12.94 -3.57
N LEU A 345 13.80 12.75 -2.96
CA LEU A 345 14.52 11.48 -2.90
C LEU A 345 13.72 10.35 -2.25
N LEU A 346 13.02 10.66 -1.16
CA LEU A 346 12.24 9.72 -0.35
C LEU A 346 10.72 9.92 -0.54
N GLN A 347 10.31 10.65 -1.61
CA GLN A 347 8.92 10.82 -2.04
C GLN A 347 7.97 11.20 -0.89
N LEU A 348 8.32 12.26 -0.15
CA LEU A 348 7.48 12.76 0.93
C LEU A 348 6.25 13.51 0.38
N VAL A 349 5.07 13.19 0.88
CA VAL A 349 3.89 14.03 0.71
C VAL A 349 3.91 15.19 1.70
N LEU A 350 3.33 16.32 1.31
CA LEU A 350 3.42 17.55 2.10
C LEU A 350 2.84 17.39 3.51
N ASP A 351 1.70 16.72 3.66
CA ASP A 351 1.05 16.48 4.96
C ASP A 351 2.01 15.74 5.93
N THR A 352 2.70 14.71 5.44
CA THR A 352 3.71 14.00 6.22
C THR A 352 4.88 14.93 6.54
N ALA A 353 5.39 15.67 5.56
CA ALA A 353 6.52 16.56 5.77
C ALA A 353 6.21 17.65 6.80
N VAL A 354 5.00 18.25 6.77
CA VAL A 354 4.56 19.26 7.74
C VAL A 354 4.50 18.70 9.17
N LYS A 355 4.12 17.43 9.33
CA LYS A 355 4.09 16.76 10.66
C LYS A 355 5.48 16.67 11.30
N TYR A 356 6.54 16.51 10.50
CA TYR A 356 7.89 16.26 10.99
C TYR A 356 8.88 17.42 10.79
N LYS A 357 8.49 18.48 10.09
CA LYS A 357 9.38 19.61 9.73
C LYS A 357 10.09 20.25 10.92
N ASP A 358 9.37 20.47 12.03
CA ASP A 358 9.92 21.13 13.22
C ASP A 358 10.96 20.24 13.92
N LYS A 359 10.66 18.93 14.06
CA LYS A 359 11.60 17.92 14.60
C LYS A 359 12.86 17.78 13.76
N ALA A 360 12.72 17.92 12.44
CA ALA A 360 13.81 17.87 11.48
C ALA A 360 14.62 19.18 11.38
N GLY A 361 14.14 20.28 11.98
CA GLY A 361 14.82 21.58 11.97
C GLY A 361 14.44 22.49 10.80
N PHE A 362 13.27 22.29 10.16
CA PHE A 362 12.79 23.07 9.02
C PHE A 362 11.41 23.71 9.28
N PRO A 363 11.25 24.59 10.29
CA PRO A 363 9.94 25.12 10.70
C PRO A 363 9.19 25.88 9.59
N ASN A 364 9.92 26.52 8.68
CA ASN A 364 9.37 27.34 7.59
C ASN A 364 9.26 26.57 6.26
N LEU A 365 9.16 25.22 6.31
CA LEU A 365 9.13 24.36 5.14
C LEU A 365 8.11 24.80 4.10
N GLN A 366 8.57 24.97 2.86
CA GLN A 366 7.74 25.16 1.68
C GLN A 366 7.68 23.84 0.87
N PRO A 367 6.65 23.62 0.05
CA PRO A 367 6.53 22.37 -0.73
C PRO A 367 7.75 22.07 -1.60
N ASP A 368 8.39 23.07 -2.18
CA ASP A 368 9.53 22.91 -3.08
C ASP A 368 10.85 22.60 -2.34
N ASP A 369 10.93 22.87 -1.03
CA ASP A 369 12.08 22.52 -0.20
C ASP A 369 12.25 20.99 -0.11
N LEU A 370 11.19 20.23 -0.39
CA LEU A 370 11.24 18.76 -0.45
C LEU A 370 12.06 18.21 -1.63
N TYR A 371 12.45 19.04 -2.57
CA TYR A 371 13.41 18.66 -3.63
C TYR A 371 14.88 18.82 -3.20
N ASP A 372 15.14 19.55 -2.09
CA ASP A 372 16.47 19.61 -1.50
C ASP A 372 16.82 18.28 -0.79
N PRO A 373 17.96 17.64 -1.13
CA PRO A 373 18.33 16.34 -0.58
C PRO A 373 18.43 16.33 0.93
N ARG A 374 19.03 17.34 1.54
CA ARG A 374 19.23 17.42 3.00
C ARG A 374 17.91 17.53 3.73
N THR A 375 17.03 18.42 3.29
CA THR A 375 15.69 18.62 3.83
C THR A 375 14.86 17.34 3.73
N ASN A 376 14.87 16.71 2.57
CA ASN A 376 14.10 15.50 2.31
C ASN A 376 14.56 14.32 3.18
N ILE A 377 15.88 14.07 3.27
CA ILE A 377 16.45 13.00 4.08
C ILE A 377 16.19 13.24 5.57
N ALA A 378 16.34 14.49 6.06
CA ALA A 378 16.13 14.83 7.46
C ALA A 378 14.69 14.53 7.88
N ILE A 379 13.71 15.05 7.14
CA ILE A 379 12.29 14.88 7.45
C ILE A 379 11.88 13.41 7.34
N ALA A 380 12.32 12.70 6.30
CA ALA A 380 12.03 11.27 6.14
C ALA A 380 12.65 10.43 7.27
N SER A 381 13.82 10.80 7.78
CA SER A 381 14.46 10.10 8.90
C SER A 381 13.67 10.25 10.20
N GLU A 382 13.09 11.42 10.48
CA GLU A 382 12.17 11.62 11.63
C GLU A 382 10.90 10.75 11.48
N TYR A 383 10.33 10.71 10.28
CA TYR A 383 9.16 9.87 9.99
C TYR A 383 9.46 8.38 10.15
N ILE A 384 10.55 7.90 9.57
CA ILE A 384 10.96 6.50 9.68
C ILE A 384 11.31 6.13 11.13
N ALA A 385 11.85 7.05 11.92
CA ALA A 385 12.09 6.83 13.35
C ALA A 385 10.80 6.59 14.11
N GLU A 386 9.76 7.40 13.88
CA GLU A 386 8.44 7.21 14.50
C GLU A 386 7.83 5.86 14.08
N LEU A 387 7.90 5.51 12.79
CA LEU A 387 7.45 4.19 12.32
C LEU A 387 8.23 3.03 12.93
N LYS A 388 9.54 3.19 13.13
CA LYS A 388 10.37 2.17 13.78
C LYS A 388 9.92 1.90 15.22
N ASP A 389 9.62 2.95 15.97
CA ASP A 389 9.11 2.83 17.33
C ASP A 389 7.71 2.22 17.35
N GLU A 390 6.81 2.66 16.46
CA GLU A 390 5.44 2.15 16.35
C GLU A 390 5.40 0.64 16.01
N PHE A 391 6.24 0.22 15.06
CA PHE A 391 6.25 -1.17 14.57
C PHE A 391 7.31 -2.06 15.21
N GLY A 392 7.92 -1.62 16.34
CA GLY A 392 8.89 -2.41 17.10
C GLY A 392 10.12 -2.82 16.27
N GLY A 393 10.52 -1.99 15.32
CA GLY A 393 11.68 -2.22 14.45
C GLY A 393 11.49 -3.26 13.35
N LEU A 394 10.26 -3.72 13.08
CA LEU A 394 9.99 -4.62 11.96
C LEU A 394 10.04 -3.84 10.63
N TYR A 395 11.14 -3.97 9.91
CA TYR A 395 11.40 -3.20 8.69
C TYR A 395 10.35 -3.40 7.60
N GLU A 396 9.78 -4.60 7.49
CA GLU A 396 8.67 -4.88 6.57
C GLU A 396 7.44 -4.04 6.90
N ALA A 397 7.12 -3.86 8.18
CA ALA A 397 5.99 -3.04 8.61
C ALA A 397 6.27 -1.54 8.41
N ILE A 398 7.51 -1.10 8.62
CA ILE A 398 7.94 0.26 8.31
C ILE A 398 7.81 0.54 6.81
N ALA A 399 8.30 -0.35 5.95
CA ALA A 399 8.19 -0.23 4.50
C ALA A 399 6.72 -0.24 4.04
N ALA A 400 5.90 -1.14 4.61
CA ALA A 400 4.47 -1.19 4.31
C ALA A 400 3.74 0.08 4.73
N SER A 401 4.09 0.65 5.88
CA SER A 401 3.54 1.92 6.36
C SER A 401 3.92 3.07 5.46
N TYR A 402 5.17 3.13 5.04
CA TYR A 402 5.70 4.20 4.20
C TYR A 402 4.95 4.33 2.87
N ASN A 403 4.59 3.20 2.24
CA ASN A 403 3.85 3.18 0.98
C ASN A 403 2.32 3.12 1.17
N GLY A 404 1.84 2.28 2.10
CA GLY A 404 0.42 1.96 2.25
C GLY A 404 -0.27 2.70 3.41
N GLY A 405 0.49 3.47 4.20
CA GLY A 405 0.02 4.23 5.37
C GLY A 405 -0.02 3.42 6.67
N GLU A 406 0.13 4.14 7.79
CA GLU A 406 0.28 3.61 9.15
C GLU A 406 -0.88 2.72 9.55
N ASP A 407 -2.13 3.18 9.36
CA ASP A 407 -3.34 2.43 9.74
C ASP A 407 -3.41 1.06 9.05
N ASN A 408 -3.00 0.98 7.78
CA ASN A 408 -2.96 -0.29 7.05
C ASN A 408 -1.89 -1.20 7.61
N SER A 409 -0.68 -0.68 7.82
CA SER A 409 0.43 -1.46 8.33
C SER A 409 0.13 -1.97 9.73
N ALA A 410 -0.42 -1.14 10.62
CA ALA A 410 -0.86 -1.54 11.96
C ALA A 410 -1.92 -2.65 11.90
N ARG A 411 -2.91 -2.51 11.00
CA ARG A 411 -3.94 -3.53 10.79
C ARG A 411 -3.33 -4.86 10.30
N TRP A 412 -2.41 -4.84 9.33
CA TRP A 412 -1.73 -6.04 8.85
C TRP A 412 -0.85 -6.66 9.93
N LEU A 413 -0.18 -5.84 10.76
CA LEU A 413 0.61 -6.32 11.88
C LEU A 413 -0.25 -7.00 12.95
N ASN A 414 -1.46 -6.50 13.20
CA ASN A 414 -2.40 -7.12 14.13
C ASN A 414 -2.90 -8.49 13.64
N ARG A 415 -3.01 -8.67 12.33
CA ARG A 415 -3.32 -9.97 11.71
C ARG A 415 -2.13 -10.94 11.73
N SER A 416 -0.91 -10.42 11.79
CA SER A 416 0.32 -11.22 11.78
C SER A 416 0.55 -11.87 13.13
N LYS A 417 0.38 -13.18 13.20
CA LYS A 417 0.65 -13.94 14.43
C LYS A 417 1.36 -15.24 14.08
N PRO A 418 2.66 -15.36 14.47
CA PRO A 418 3.48 -14.38 15.18
C PRO A 418 3.85 -13.14 14.33
N LYS A 419 4.27 -12.07 15.00
CA LYS A 419 4.74 -10.82 14.35
C LYS A 419 6.15 -11.01 13.79
N GLU A 420 6.28 -11.79 12.72
CA GLU A 420 7.54 -12.08 12.03
C GLU A 420 7.49 -11.58 10.59
N ALA A 421 8.65 -11.23 10.04
CA ALA A 421 8.84 -10.64 8.70
C ALA A 421 8.01 -11.30 7.58
N GLY A 422 8.17 -12.60 7.40
CA GLY A 422 7.47 -13.32 6.33
C GLY A 422 5.97 -13.47 6.56
N ILE A 423 5.52 -13.56 7.82
CA ILE A 423 4.10 -13.64 8.16
C ILE A 423 3.46 -12.27 7.96
N PHE A 424 4.12 -11.19 8.41
CA PHE A 424 3.65 -9.84 8.16
C PHE A 424 3.55 -9.54 6.65
N ALA A 425 4.61 -9.82 5.90
CA ALA A 425 4.65 -9.55 4.46
C ALA A 425 3.54 -10.28 3.69
N ALA A 426 3.19 -11.51 4.12
CA ALA A 426 2.05 -12.24 3.56
C ALA A 426 0.69 -11.58 3.88
N GLU A 427 0.57 -10.88 5.02
CA GLU A 427 -0.66 -10.17 5.44
C GLU A 427 -0.87 -8.82 4.73
N VAL A 428 0.12 -8.28 4.05
CA VAL A 428 -0.03 -7.03 3.29
C VAL A 428 -1.08 -7.21 2.20
N GLY A 429 -2.21 -6.51 2.34
CA GLY A 429 -3.40 -6.75 1.52
C GLY A 429 -3.44 -5.96 0.20
N PHE A 430 -2.60 -4.93 0.05
CA PHE A 430 -2.53 -4.16 -1.20
C PHE A 430 -1.39 -4.68 -2.08
N ALA A 431 -1.72 -5.08 -3.32
CA ALA A 431 -0.74 -5.62 -4.26
C ALA A 431 0.45 -4.69 -4.49
N GLU A 432 0.19 -3.38 -4.63
CA GLU A 432 1.23 -2.36 -4.78
C GLU A 432 2.14 -2.31 -3.55
N THR A 433 1.57 -2.18 -2.36
CA THR A 433 2.33 -2.11 -1.10
C THR A 433 3.10 -3.40 -0.82
N LYS A 434 2.51 -4.56 -1.12
CA LYS A 434 3.18 -5.86 -0.99
C LYS A 434 4.42 -5.95 -1.89
N ASN A 435 4.28 -5.56 -3.15
CA ASN A 435 5.40 -5.48 -4.08
C ASN A 435 6.45 -4.44 -3.64
N TYR A 436 6.02 -3.32 -3.09
CA TYR A 436 6.91 -2.30 -2.53
C TYR A 436 7.75 -2.87 -1.38
N VAL A 437 7.12 -3.53 -0.41
CA VAL A 437 7.83 -4.20 0.69
C VAL A 437 8.86 -5.18 0.15
N PHE A 438 8.50 -6.04 -0.80
CA PHE A 438 9.44 -7.01 -1.37
C PHE A 438 10.64 -6.34 -2.05
N LYS A 439 10.41 -5.26 -2.80
CA LYS A 439 11.48 -4.52 -3.48
C LYS A 439 12.39 -3.79 -2.51
N VAL A 440 11.83 -3.10 -1.51
CA VAL A 440 12.61 -2.40 -0.48
C VAL A 440 13.45 -3.40 0.31
N MET A 441 12.87 -4.50 0.76
CA MET A 441 13.60 -5.50 1.56
C MET A 441 14.67 -6.23 0.74
N ASN A 442 14.43 -6.50 -0.54
CA ASN A 442 15.45 -7.04 -1.43
C ASN A 442 16.60 -6.03 -1.66
N ASN A 443 16.29 -4.75 -1.88
CA ASN A 443 17.30 -3.71 -1.96
C ASN A 443 18.10 -3.62 -0.65
N TYR A 444 17.41 -3.61 0.49
CA TYR A 444 18.04 -3.57 1.80
C TYR A 444 18.99 -4.75 2.03
N ARG A 445 18.58 -5.97 1.63
CA ARG A 445 19.45 -7.15 1.68
C ARG A 445 20.70 -6.97 0.81
N ILE A 446 20.56 -6.47 -0.41
CA ILE A 446 21.69 -6.20 -1.31
C ILE A 446 22.62 -5.14 -0.70
N TYR A 447 22.09 -4.06 -0.15
CA TYR A 447 22.89 -3.04 0.51
C TYR A 447 23.67 -3.59 1.71
N ARG A 448 23.08 -4.49 2.49
CA ARG A 448 23.77 -5.15 3.62
C ARG A 448 24.91 -6.06 3.17
N GLU A 449 24.79 -6.70 2.00
CA GLU A 449 25.87 -7.50 1.41
C GLU A 449 27.01 -6.60 0.89
N LEU A 450 26.68 -5.45 0.33
CA LEU A 450 27.66 -4.55 -0.31
C LEU A 450 28.39 -3.61 0.65
N TYR A 451 27.72 -3.20 1.74
CA TYR A 451 28.19 -2.11 2.61
C TYR A 451 28.03 -2.45 4.10
N ASN A 452 28.93 -1.90 4.91
CA ASN A 452 28.80 -1.89 6.37
C ASN A 452 27.81 -0.79 6.83
N GLU A 453 27.64 -0.61 8.15
CA GLU A 453 26.74 0.41 8.72
C GLU A 453 27.27 1.84 8.58
N SER A 454 28.55 2.01 8.27
CA SER A 454 29.13 3.29 7.91
C SER A 454 29.07 3.57 6.41
N LEU A 455 28.37 2.72 5.66
CA LEU A 455 28.23 2.78 4.19
C LEU A 455 29.57 2.63 3.44
N ASP A 456 30.60 2.08 4.07
CA ASP A 456 31.83 1.69 3.41
C ASP A 456 31.63 0.34 2.71
N ARG A 457 32.26 0.16 1.55
CA ARG A 457 32.14 -1.07 0.77
C ARG A 457 32.83 -2.23 1.51
N ARG A 458 32.15 -3.38 1.53
CA ARG A 458 32.71 -4.64 2.08
C ARG A 458 33.65 -5.33 1.10
#